data_ba26448434ac4d854ecf456714d5928c
#
_entry.id   ba26448434ac4d854ecf456714d5928c
#
_cell.length_a   1.000
_cell.length_b   1.000
_cell.length_c   1.000
_cell.angle_alpha   90.00
_cell.angle_beta   90.00
_cell.angle_gamma   90.00
#
_symmetry.space_group_name_H-M   'P 1'
#
loop_
_entity.id
_entity.type
_entity.pdbx_description
1 polymer ?
#
loop_
_entity_poly.entity_id
_entity_poly.type
_entity_poly.pdbx_seq_one_letter_code
_entity_poly.pdbx_strand_id
1 'polypeptide(L)'
;MKKYFIIFLTFFTMFNGYIWVCQFEKYKDIYKKEIQELKNENTLLKEQVAEIKIEGLDVTVTMYHPTRNQTDSTPNILADGTRIRIHKASEYKYIAVSRNLLSRWGGWLDYGDFVVLKGTDGKDGVYQVKDTMNARFINRIDILESPGTKPYKFDNARILKANMTEDLTFVTDN
;
A
#
# COMPACT_ATOMS: atom_id res chain seq x y z
N MET A 1 -0.57 67.21 38.19
CA MET A 1 -0.60 65.72 38.32
C MET A 1 -1.44 65.01 37.23
N LYS A 2 -2.70 65.37 36.95
CA LYS A 2 -3.53 64.67 35.94
C LYS A 2 -2.97 64.62 34.53
N LYS A 3 -2.31 65.71 34.02
CA LYS A 3 -1.71 65.75 32.66
C LYS A 3 -0.58 64.76 32.49
N TYR A 4 0.33 64.62 33.46
CA TYR A 4 1.43 63.68 33.40
C TYR A 4 1.00 62.23 33.49
N PHE A 5 -0.06 61.97 34.22
CA PHE A 5 -0.67 60.64 34.28
C PHE A 5 -1.27 60.18 32.95
N ILE A 6 -1.93 61.07 32.24
CA ILE A 6 -2.50 60.81 30.90
C ILE A 6 -1.37 60.54 29.91
N ILE A 7 -0.31 61.34 29.92
CA ILE A 7 0.86 61.15 29.05
C ILE A 7 1.55 59.81 29.33
N PHE A 8 1.72 59.43 30.62
CA PHE A 8 2.26 58.16 31.02
C PHE A 8 1.40 56.98 30.52
N LEU A 9 0.09 57.05 30.65
CA LEU A 9 -0.85 56.03 30.24
C LEU A 9 -0.81 55.82 28.69
N THR A 10 -0.74 56.89 27.91
CA THR A 10 -0.62 56.83 26.43
C THR A 10 0.70 56.22 26.00
N PHE A 11 1.81 56.57 26.64
CA PHE A 11 3.10 55.94 26.36
C PHE A 11 3.13 54.47 26.69
N PHE A 12 2.52 54.08 27.82
CA PHE A 12 2.45 52.67 28.26
C PHE A 12 1.62 51.82 27.31
N THR A 13 0.49 52.36 26.81
CA THR A 13 -0.32 51.63 25.81
C THR A 13 0.38 51.50 24.47
N MET A 14 1.06 52.52 24.01
CA MET A 14 1.87 52.51 22.77
C MET A 14 3.03 51.50 22.88
N PHE A 15 3.73 51.49 24.02
CA PHE A 15 4.85 50.59 24.25
C PHE A 15 4.38 49.10 24.30
N ASN A 16 3.27 48.81 24.99
CA ASN A 16 2.69 47.45 24.94
C ASN A 16 2.23 47.07 23.55
N GLY A 17 1.63 47.97 22.80
CA GLY A 17 1.27 47.75 21.41
C GLY A 17 2.46 47.42 20.53
N TYR A 18 3.56 48.15 20.70
CA TYR A 18 4.81 47.89 19.97
C TYR A 18 5.39 46.49 20.29
N ILE A 19 5.42 46.09 21.57
CA ILE A 19 5.87 44.75 21.97
C ILE A 19 5.00 43.66 21.32
N TRP A 20 3.68 43.87 21.30
CA TRP A 20 2.75 42.94 20.68
C TRP A 20 3.01 42.77 19.18
N VAL A 21 3.23 43.87 18.47
CA VAL A 21 3.55 43.83 17.04
C VAL A 21 4.89 43.09 16.79
N CYS A 22 5.93 43.38 17.58
CA CYS A 22 7.21 42.71 17.45
C CYS A 22 7.10 41.19 17.71
N GLN A 23 6.32 40.79 18.71
CA GLN A 23 6.08 39.37 18.98
C GLN A 23 5.28 38.71 17.84
N PHE A 24 4.26 39.39 17.33
CA PHE A 24 3.44 38.89 16.23
C PHE A 24 4.29 38.64 14.96
N GLU A 25 5.15 39.58 14.57
CA GLU A 25 6.04 39.40 13.41
C GLU A 25 7.03 38.23 13.64
N LYS A 26 7.55 38.08 14.85
CA LYS A 26 8.41 36.95 15.19
C LYS A 26 7.69 35.60 15.06
N TYR A 27 6.45 35.48 15.55
CA TYR A 27 5.66 34.27 15.38
C TYR A 27 5.35 33.99 13.90
N LYS A 28 5.00 35.02 13.15
CA LYS A 28 4.74 34.91 11.71
C LYS A 28 5.95 34.38 10.94
N ASP A 29 7.15 34.79 11.28
CA ASP A 29 8.37 34.30 10.67
C ASP A 29 8.69 32.85 11.05
N ILE A 30 8.41 32.46 12.30
CA ILE A 30 8.53 31.07 12.75
C ILE A 30 7.55 30.19 11.97
N TYR A 31 6.27 30.56 11.88
CA TYR A 31 5.27 29.80 11.12
C TYR A 31 5.61 29.71 9.63
N LYS A 32 6.13 30.80 9.03
CA LYS A 32 6.58 30.76 7.63
C LYS A 32 7.69 29.74 7.41
N LYS A 33 8.65 29.65 8.31
CA LYS A 33 9.74 28.66 8.25
C LYS A 33 9.20 27.25 8.37
N GLU A 34 8.35 26.99 9.36
CA GLU A 34 7.74 25.68 9.57
C GLU A 34 6.90 25.23 8.37
N ILE A 35 6.09 26.13 7.79
CA ILE A 35 5.33 25.83 6.58
C ILE A 35 6.27 25.52 5.40
N GLN A 36 7.40 26.20 5.28
CA GLN A 36 8.36 25.93 4.22
C GLN A 36 9.08 24.59 4.42
N GLU A 37 9.44 24.25 5.64
CA GLU A 37 10.04 22.96 5.98
C GLU A 37 9.07 21.81 5.69
N LEU A 38 7.81 21.92 6.12
CA LEU A 38 6.77 20.94 5.82
C LEU A 38 6.50 20.79 4.31
N LYS A 39 6.56 21.88 3.55
CA LYS A 39 6.44 21.82 2.09
C LYS A 39 7.61 21.08 1.45
N ASN A 40 8.82 21.34 1.91
CA ASN A 40 10.02 20.67 1.41
C ASN A 40 9.99 19.17 1.74
N GLU A 41 9.60 18.80 2.95
CA GLU A 41 9.43 17.41 3.37
C GLU A 41 8.36 16.70 2.53
N ASN A 42 7.22 17.35 2.29
CA ASN A 42 6.16 16.81 1.42
C ASN A 42 6.62 16.63 -0.04
N THR A 43 7.48 17.51 -0.53
CA THR A 43 8.05 17.39 -1.88
C THR A 43 9.02 16.21 -1.94
N LEU A 44 9.90 16.08 -0.94
CA LEU A 44 10.85 14.97 -0.84
C LEU A 44 10.12 13.63 -0.74
N LEU A 45 9.10 13.55 0.11
CA LEU A 45 8.26 12.35 0.23
C LEU A 45 7.55 12.00 -1.08
N LYS A 46 7.05 13.00 -1.82
CA LYS A 46 6.45 12.77 -3.14
C LYS A 46 7.46 12.28 -4.17
N GLU A 47 8.69 12.76 -4.13
CA GLU A 47 9.78 12.31 -4.99
C GLU A 47 10.17 10.87 -4.62
N GLN A 48 10.32 10.54 -3.33
CA GLN A 48 10.57 9.18 -2.86
C GLN A 48 9.43 8.21 -3.24
N VAL A 49 8.17 8.63 -3.08
CA VAL A 49 7.00 7.85 -3.54
C VAL A 49 6.98 7.70 -5.07
N ALA A 50 7.49 8.67 -5.82
CA ALA A 50 7.59 8.58 -7.28
C ALA A 50 8.77 7.68 -7.73
N GLU A 51 9.88 7.66 -6.98
CA GLU A 51 11.02 6.73 -7.17
C GLU A 51 10.67 5.30 -6.75
N ILE A 52 9.82 5.12 -5.75
CA ILE A 52 9.13 3.86 -5.46
C ILE A 52 8.00 3.66 -6.53
N LYS A 53 8.26 3.97 -7.76
CA LYS A 53 7.57 3.40 -8.90
C LYS A 53 8.05 1.96 -9.02
N ILE A 54 7.54 1.15 -8.11
CA ILE A 54 7.71 -0.28 -8.09
C ILE A 54 7.36 -0.73 -9.50
N GLU A 55 8.34 -1.29 -10.21
CA GLU A 55 8.14 -1.90 -11.51
C GLU A 55 7.19 -3.09 -11.32
N GLY A 56 5.89 -2.77 -11.26
CA GLY A 56 4.87 -3.79 -11.23
C GLY A 56 4.85 -4.52 -12.57
N LEU A 57 4.64 -5.82 -12.53
CA LEU A 57 4.48 -6.63 -13.73
C LEU A 57 3.01 -6.72 -14.11
N ASP A 58 2.71 -6.48 -15.39
CA ASP A 58 1.39 -6.71 -15.94
C ASP A 58 1.12 -8.21 -16.06
N VAL A 59 -0.05 -8.62 -15.56
CA VAL A 59 -0.45 -10.03 -15.51
C VAL A 59 -1.91 -10.21 -15.90
N THR A 60 -2.24 -11.38 -16.40
CA THR A 60 -3.64 -11.84 -16.45
C THR A 60 -3.99 -12.50 -15.13
N VAL A 61 -5.09 -12.07 -14.53
CA VAL A 61 -5.63 -12.65 -13.29
C VAL A 61 -6.88 -13.45 -13.59
N THR A 62 -6.89 -14.67 -13.09
CA THR A 62 -8.05 -15.56 -13.10
C THR A 62 -8.26 -16.12 -11.69
N MET A 63 -9.08 -17.11 -11.53
CA MET A 63 -9.30 -17.77 -10.25
C MET A 63 -9.35 -19.28 -10.43
N TYR A 64 -9.09 -20.01 -9.35
CA TYR A 64 -9.28 -21.44 -9.31
C TYR A 64 -9.96 -21.87 -8.01
N HIS A 65 -10.65 -23.00 -8.08
CA HIS A 65 -11.19 -23.69 -6.92
C HIS A 65 -10.28 -24.86 -6.52
N PRO A 66 -10.07 -25.11 -5.23
CA PRO A 66 -9.30 -26.27 -4.76
C PRO A 66 -10.15 -27.54 -4.90
N THR A 67 -10.41 -27.95 -6.14
CA THR A 67 -11.20 -29.12 -6.51
C THR A 67 -10.40 -30.02 -7.45
N ARG A 68 -10.68 -31.34 -7.44
CA ARG A 68 -9.95 -32.32 -8.24
C ARG A 68 -9.94 -32.07 -9.74
N ASN A 69 -10.88 -31.27 -10.23
CA ASN A 69 -10.95 -30.91 -11.65
C ASN A 69 -10.01 -29.75 -12.05
N GLN A 70 -9.49 -29.00 -11.07
CA GLN A 70 -8.65 -27.83 -11.29
C GLN A 70 -7.27 -27.95 -10.64
N THR A 71 -7.08 -28.91 -9.74
CA THR A 71 -5.83 -29.18 -9.03
C THR A 71 -5.41 -30.64 -9.24
N ASP A 72 -4.33 -31.04 -8.59
CA ASP A 72 -3.89 -32.45 -8.52
C ASP A 72 -4.81 -33.31 -7.63
N SER A 73 -4.31 -34.51 -7.25
CA SER A 73 -5.03 -35.44 -6.39
C SER A 73 -5.28 -34.94 -4.96
N THR A 74 -4.60 -33.86 -4.55
CA THR A 74 -4.61 -33.29 -3.18
C THR A 74 -5.09 -31.85 -3.14
N PRO A 75 -6.34 -31.54 -3.50
CA PRO A 75 -6.82 -30.17 -3.70
C PRO A 75 -6.77 -29.29 -2.46
N ASN A 76 -6.59 -29.86 -1.28
CA ASN A 76 -6.46 -29.14 -0.01
C ASN A 76 -5.01 -28.89 0.41
N ILE A 77 -4.02 -29.22 -0.44
CA ILE A 77 -2.60 -28.96 -0.21
C ILE A 77 -2.07 -28.14 -1.38
N LEU A 78 -1.53 -26.95 -1.09
CA LEU A 78 -0.95 -26.06 -2.08
C LEU A 78 0.49 -26.46 -2.42
N ALA A 79 1.07 -25.93 -3.47
CA ALA A 79 2.41 -26.33 -3.95
C ALA A 79 3.54 -26.08 -2.92
N ASP A 80 3.36 -25.17 -1.98
CA ASP A 80 4.28 -24.94 -0.87
C ASP A 80 4.07 -25.87 0.33
N GLY A 81 3.09 -26.78 0.26
CA GLY A 81 2.70 -27.71 1.33
C GLY A 81 1.65 -27.16 2.31
N THR A 82 1.20 -25.93 2.14
CA THR A 82 0.16 -25.33 3.00
C THR A 82 -1.16 -26.09 2.87
N ARG A 83 -1.74 -26.49 4.00
CA ARG A 83 -3.09 -27.08 4.04
C ARG A 83 -4.15 -26.03 4.20
N ILE A 84 -5.21 -26.13 3.41
CA ILE A 84 -6.36 -25.21 3.42
C ILE A 84 -7.68 -25.95 3.72
N ARG A 85 -8.67 -25.19 4.17
CA ARG A 85 -10.07 -25.63 4.25
C ARG A 85 -10.76 -25.19 2.94
N ILE A 86 -11.13 -26.16 2.11
CA ILE A 86 -11.66 -25.93 0.75
C ILE A 86 -12.82 -24.92 0.73
N HIS A 87 -13.77 -25.07 1.66
CA HIS A 87 -14.94 -24.18 1.74
C HIS A 87 -14.65 -22.75 2.26
N LYS A 88 -13.42 -22.52 2.78
CA LYS A 88 -12.94 -21.22 3.26
C LYS A 88 -11.78 -20.68 2.41
N ALA A 89 -11.60 -21.22 1.22
CA ALA A 89 -10.44 -20.91 0.37
C ALA A 89 -10.29 -19.40 0.09
N SER A 90 -11.38 -18.69 -0.17
CA SER A 90 -11.39 -17.25 -0.42
C SER A 90 -10.92 -16.39 0.77
N GLU A 91 -11.02 -16.91 1.99
CA GLU A 91 -10.63 -16.16 3.21
C GLU A 91 -9.11 -16.03 3.35
N TYR A 92 -8.31 -16.94 2.73
CA TYR A 92 -6.86 -17.00 2.91
C TYR A 92 -6.08 -15.93 2.14
N LYS A 93 -6.66 -15.34 1.10
CA LYS A 93 -5.96 -14.41 0.20
C LYS A 93 -4.68 -15.02 -0.40
N TYR A 94 -4.74 -16.26 -0.84
CA TYR A 94 -3.65 -16.99 -1.49
C TYR A 94 -3.79 -16.96 -3.00
N ILE A 95 -2.64 -17.02 -3.68
CA ILE A 95 -2.56 -17.06 -5.15
C ILE A 95 -1.64 -18.18 -5.62
N ALA A 96 -2.00 -18.73 -6.78
CA ALA A 96 -1.11 -19.50 -7.64
C ALA A 96 -0.49 -18.56 -8.69
N VAL A 97 0.82 -18.68 -8.91
CA VAL A 97 1.52 -17.86 -9.93
C VAL A 97 2.09 -18.75 -11.03
N SER A 98 2.14 -18.22 -12.26
CA SER A 98 2.80 -18.89 -13.37
C SER A 98 4.29 -19.09 -13.07
N ARG A 99 4.88 -20.19 -13.57
CA ARG A 99 6.24 -20.62 -13.20
C ARG A 99 7.31 -19.58 -13.50
N ASN A 100 7.19 -18.84 -14.60
CA ASN A 100 8.13 -17.79 -14.97
C ASN A 100 8.21 -16.63 -13.95
N LEU A 101 7.27 -16.51 -13.03
CA LEU A 101 7.30 -15.51 -11.96
C LEU A 101 8.07 -15.99 -10.71
N LEU A 102 8.26 -17.30 -10.55
CA LEU A 102 8.95 -17.87 -9.40
C LEU A 102 10.46 -17.91 -9.60
N SER A 103 11.23 -17.53 -8.57
CA SER A 103 12.69 -17.45 -8.56
C SER A 103 13.36 -18.75 -9.01
N ARG A 104 12.83 -19.89 -8.60
CA ARG A 104 13.31 -21.23 -9.02
C ARG A 104 13.24 -21.48 -10.53
N TRP A 105 12.54 -20.66 -11.31
CA TRP A 105 12.46 -20.70 -12.76
C TRP A 105 12.86 -19.37 -13.42
N GLY A 106 13.65 -18.55 -12.71
CA GLY A 106 14.20 -17.29 -13.23
C GLY A 106 13.33 -16.06 -13.01
N GLY A 107 12.24 -16.19 -12.25
CA GLY A 107 11.41 -15.05 -11.82
C GLY A 107 11.95 -14.36 -10.57
N TRP A 108 11.10 -13.61 -9.91
CA TRP A 108 11.45 -12.76 -8.77
C TRP A 108 10.60 -13.00 -7.51
N LEU A 109 9.62 -13.91 -7.56
CA LEU A 109 8.76 -14.30 -6.45
C LEU A 109 9.21 -15.64 -5.86
N ASP A 110 8.99 -15.78 -4.56
CA ASP A 110 9.11 -17.04 -3.84
C ASP A 110 7.81 -17.42 -3.15
N TYR A 111 7.64 -18.71 -2.82
CA TYR A 111 6.53 -19.11 -1.97
C TYR A 111 6.63 -18.42 -0.62
N GLY A 112 5.53 -17.85 -0.16
CA GLY A 112 5.47 -17.07 1.06
C GLY A 112 5.56 -15.56 0.85
N ASP A 113 6.05 -15.10 -0.30
CA ASP A 113 6.07 -13.67 -0.64
C ASP A 113 4.65 -13.08 -0.65
N PHE A 114 4.55 -11.83 -0.22
CA PHE A 114 3.34 -11.04 -0.38
C PHE A 114 3.44 -10.17 -1.63
N VAL A 115 2.33 -10.07 -2.34
CA VAL A 115 2.19 -9.20 -3.52
C VAL A 115 0.96 -8.32 -3.37
N VAL A 116 1.07 -7.10 -3.84
CA VAL A 116 -0.07 -6.20 -4.01
C VAL A 116 -0.62 -6.41 -5.42
N LEU A 117 -1.89 -6.77 -5.53
CA LEU A 117 -2.62 -6.91 -6.78
C LEU A 117 -3.48 -5.68 -7.00
N LYS A 118 -3.39 -5.08 -8.20
CA LYS A 118 -4.14 -3.90 -8.61
C LYS A 118 -4.71 -4.06 -10.01
N GLY A 119 -5.77 -3.29 -10.31
CA GLY A 119 -6.42 -3.28 -11.63
C GLY A 119 -7.40 -4.41 -11.83
N THR A 120 -7.92 -4.98 -10.75
CA THR A 120 -8.98 -5.98 -10.75
C THR A 120 -10.23 -5.37 -10.13
N ASP A 121 -11.35 -5.48 -10.80
CA ASP A 121 -12.61 -4.96 -10.30
C ASP A 121 -13.07 -5.76 -9.05
N GLY A 122 -12.85 -5.17 -7.86
CA GLY A 122 -13.24 -5.74 -6.57
C GLY A 122 -12.36 -6.89 -6.04
N LYS A 123 -11.18 -7.15 -6.65
CA LYS A 123 -10.20 -8.15 -6.19
C LYS A 123 -8.82 -7.55 -5.90
N ASP A 124 -8.71 -6.23 -5.92
CA ASP A 124 -7.48 -5.55 -5.52
C ASP A 124 -7.16 -5.84 -4.04
N GLY A 125 -5.89 -5.93 -3.72
CA GLY A 125 -5.45 -6.18 -2.35
C GLY A 125 -4.12 -6.92 -2.25
N VAL A 126 -3.78 -7.28 -1.01
CA VAL A 126 -2.57 -8.05 -0.69
C VAL A 126 -2.89 -9.53 -0.72
N TYR A 127 -2.03 -10.28 -1.42
CA TYR A 127 -2.13 -11.74 -1.55
C TYR A 127 -0.79 -12.39 -1.23
N GLN A 128 -0.82 -13.64 -0.78
CA GLN A 128 0.38 -14.41 -0.53
C GLN A 128 0.56 -15.49 -1.59
N VAL A 129 1.77 -15.60 -2.12
CA VAL A 129 2.16 -16.65 -3.09
C VAL A 129 2.26 -17.99 -2.36
N LYS A 130 1.39 -18.94 -2.67
CA LYS A 130 1.32 -20.26 -2.01
C LYS A 130 1.27 -21.43 -3.00
N ASP A 131 0.96 -21.14 -4.26
CA ASP A 131 0.73 -22.19 -5.24
C ASP A 131 1.37 -21.83 -6.59
N THR A 132 1.45 -22.80 -7.49
CA THR A 132 2.02 -22.62 -8.83
C THR A 132 1.10 -23.18 -9.91
N MET A 133 1.07 -22.48 -11.03
CA MET A 133 0.28 -22.86 -12.19
C MET A 133 1.01 -23.84 -13.09
N ASN A 134 0.27 -24.45 -14.03
CA ASN A 134 0.84 -25.26 -15.09
C ASN A 134 1.84 -24.44 -15.94
N ALA A 135 2.92 -25.08 -16.39
CA ALA A 135 4.04 -24.45 -17.13
C ALA A 135 3.62 -23.73 -18.43
N ARG A 136 2.46 -24.05 -19.01
CA ARG A 136 1.92 -23.40 -20.20
C ARG A 136 1.50 -21.95 -20.00
N PHE A 137 1.29 -21.53 -18.74
CA PHE A 137 0.86 -20.17 -18.42
C PHE A 137 2.07 -19.27 -18.16
N ILE A 138 2.02 -18.08 -18.72
CA ILE A 138 3.05 -17.04 -18.63
C ILE A 138 2.41 -15.76 -18.13
N ASN A 139 3.04 -15.06 -17.19
CA ASN A 139 2.57 -13.80 -16.59
C ASN A 139 1.10 -13.88 -16.14
N ARG A 140 0.75 -14.96 -15.46
CA ARG A 140 -0.61 -15.20 -15.02
C ARG A 140 -0.67 -15.54 -13.54
N ILE A 141 -1.76 -15.14 -12.93
CA ILE A 141 -2.09 -15.40 -11.52
C ILE A 141 -3.48 -16.01 -11.45
N ASP A 142 -3.66 -17.00 -10.60
CA ASP A 142 -4.95 -17.54 -10.21
C ASP A 142 -5.20 -17.27 -8.73
N ILE A 143 -6.26 -16.52 -8.42
CA ILE A 143 -6.71 -16.30 -7.04
C ILE A 143 -7.39 -17.56 -6.54
N LEU A 144 -7.01 -18.02 -5.35
CA LEU A 144 -7.64 -19.15 -4.67
C LEU A 144 -9.03 -18.74 -4.17
N GLU A 145 -10.07 -19.39 -4.66
CA GLU A 145 -11.45 -19.08 -4.31
C GLU A 145 -12.21 -20.31 -3.78
N SER A 146 -13.17 -20.06 -2.90
CA SER A 146 -14.06 -21.12 -2.40
C SER A 146 -14.97 -21.65 -3.52
N PRO A 147 -15.29 -22.95 -3.54
CA PRO A 147 -16.23 -23.51 -4.49
C PRO A 147 -17.56 -22.74 -4.51
N GLY A 148 -18.07 -22.46 -5.71
CA GLY A 148 -19.30 -21.69 -5.91
C GLY A 148 -19.07 -20.21 -6.25
N THR A 149 -17.84 -19.69 -6.11
CA THR A 149 -17.46 -18.36 -6.62
C THR A 149 -17.59 -18.36 -8.14
N LYS A 150 -18.26 -17.34 -8.71
CA LYS A 150 -18.37 -17.21 -10.17
C LYS A 150 -17.01 -16.93 -10.80
N PRO A 151 -16.66 -17.60 -11.91
CA PRO A 151 -15.40 -17.34 -12.61
C PRO A 151 -15.29 -15.89 -13.06
N TYR A 152 -14.07 -15.36 -12.98
CA TYR A 152 -13.71 -14.03 -13.48
C TYR A 152 -12.33 -14.06 -14.13
N LYS A 153 -12.04 -13.03 -14.94
CA LYS A 153 -10.77 -12.81 -15.60
C LYS A 153 -10.52 -11.31 -15.74
N PHE A 154 -9.28 -10.89 -15.47
CA PHE A 154 -8.80 -9.53 -15.66
C PHE A 154 -7.49 -9.60 -16.47
N ASP A 155 -7.46 -8.99 -17.65
CA ASP A 155 -6.33 -9.09 -18.56
C ASP A 155 -5.24 -8.03 -18.35
N ASN A 156 -5.57 -6.93 -17.67
CA ASN A 156 -4.67 -5.79 -17.48
C ASN A 156 -4.45 -5.49 -15.98
N ALA A 157 -4.35 -6.53 -15.18
CA ALA A 157 -4.00 -6.39 -13.78
C ALA A 157 -2.49 -6.27 -13.61
N ARG A 158 -2.07 -5.74 -12.47
CA ARG A 158 -0.65 -5.53 -12.15
C ARG A 158 -0.33 -6.08 -10.77
N ILE A 159 0.82 -6.74 -10.65
CA ILE A 159 1.36 -7.20 -9.37
C ILE A 159 2.65 -6.47 -9.01
N LEU A 160 2.83 -6.25 -7.72
CA LEU A 160 4.00 -5.65 -7.11
C LEU A 160 4.39 -6.51 -5.91
N LYS A 161 5.70 -6.75 -5.70
CA LYS A 161 6.14 -7.42 -4.46
C LYS A 161 5.97 -6.45 -3.30
N ALA A 162 5.23 -6.85 -2.27
CA ALA A 162 5.07 -6.04 -1.06
C ALA A 162 6.36 -6.09 -0.24
N ASN A 163 6.96 -4.94 0.03
CA ASN A 163 8.06 -4.83 0.98
C ASN A 163 7.48 -4.84 2.39
N MET A 164 7.72 -5.92 3.15
CA MET A 164 7.12 -6.19 4.48
C MET A 164 7.36 -5.10 5.54
N THR A 165 8.21 -4.11 5.27
CA THR A 165 8.56 -3.06 6.23
C THR A 165 7.73 -1.78 6.11
N GLU A 166 7.06 -1.54 4.98
CA GLU A 166 6.36 -0.27 4.74
C GLU A 166 4.88 -0.41 4.37
N ASP A 167 4.48 -1.49 3.71
CA ASP A 167 3.12 -1.61 3.14
C ASP A 167 2.04 -2.14 4.11
N LEU A 168 2.43 -2.73 5.24
CA LEU A 168 1.46 -3.31 6.19
C LEU A 168 0.81 -2.30 7.14
N THR A 169 1.32 -1.09 7.24
CA THR A 169 0.74 -0.05 8.11
C THR A 169 -0.51 0.61 7.53
N PHE A 170 -0.75 0.49 6.23
CA PHE A 170 -1.90 1.12 5.54
C PHE A 170 -3.19 0.29 5.52
N VAL A 171 -3.17 -0.95 6.00
CA VAL A 171 -4.33 -1.87 5.93
C VAL A 171 -5.14 -1.93 7.23
N THR A 172 -4.67 -1.30 8.32
CA THR A 172 -5.32 -1.40 9.63
C THR A 172 -6.23 -0.22 9.98
N ASP A 173 -6.30 0.82 9.15
CA ASP A 173 -7.12 2.01 9.41
C ASP A 173 -8.24 2.17 8.35
N ASN A 174 -9.21 1.22 8.35
CA ASN A 174 -10.55 1.43 7.80
C ASN A 174 -11.56 0.49 8.47
#